data_f1786e05acc70a39a8469ef14ba5ccf8
#
_entry.id   f1786e05acc70a39a8469ef14ba5ccf8
#
_cell.length_a   1.000
_cell.length_b   1.000
_cell.length_c   1.000
_cell.angle_alpha   90.00
_cell.angle_beta   90.00
_cell.angle_gamma   90.00
#
_symmetry.space_group_name_H-M   'P 1'
#
loop_
_entity.id
_entity.type
_entity.pdbx_description
1 polymer ?
#
loop_
_entity_poly.entity_id
_entity_poly.type
_entity_poly.pdbx_seq_one_letter_code
_entity_poly.pdbx_strand_id
1 'polypeptide(L)'
;MSLAGTRVVLREKSRDSDHEDHFRWLNLEEWKYYDQPDKPFVGISREEFDKQLEERRSRPEEPTPISKGWHIDTTEGQHVGVVNYYQLDEQAKRAYVGISLPEEETWGKGYGTEAVRLLVGYLFDEMELQEVRTATWTGNKRMVRCAEKSGFEVVARMPHPAEFSVRGEPLERIEFSISRADWSAQNDGGA
;
A
#
# COMPACT_ATOMS: atom_id res chain seq x y z
N MET A 1 7.59 15.22 6.18
CA MET A 1 8.19 14.13 6.99
C MET A 1 8.74 13.06 6.06
N SER A 2 9.79 12.34 6.47
CA SER A 2 10.30 11.17 5.77
C SER A 2 10.64 10.07 6.79
N LEU A 3 10.40 8.80 6.41
CA LEU A 3 10.78 7.63 7.20
C LEU A 3 11.85 6.89 6.40
N ALA A 4 13.03 6.75 6.97
CA ALA A 4 14.18 6.16 6.30
C ALA A 4 14.40 4.71 6.75
N GLY A 5 14.46 3.79 5.80
CA GLY A 5 14.88 2.41 5.96
C GLY A 5 16.28 2.17 5.41
N THR A 6 16.62 0.91 5.20
CA THR A 6 17.91 0.48 4.64
C THR A 6 17.90 0.40 3.10
N ARG A 7 16.74 0.21 2.51
CA ARG A 7 16.51 0.06 1.05
C ARG A 7 15.62 1.13 0.48
N VAL A 8 14.68 1.64 1.31
CA VAL A 8 13.70 2.63 0.86
C VAL A 8 13.57 3.79 1.84
N VAL A 9 13.09 4.90 1.30
CA VAL A 9 12.69 6.09 2.07
C VAL A 9 11.24 6.39 1.72
N LEU A 10 10.40 6.53 2.74
CA LEU A 10 9.03 6.99 2.58
C LEU A 10 9.00 8.51 2.63
N ARG A 11 8.52 9.13 1.59
CA ARG A 11 8.45 10.57 1.41
C ARG A 11 7.01 11.05 1.31
N GLU A 12 6.64 11.98 2.16
CA GLU A 12 5.29 12.54 2.21
C GLU A 12 5.01 13.51 1.05
N LYS A 13 5.98 14.36 0.75
CA LYS A 13 5.82 15.38 -0.30
C LYS A 13 5.99 14.79 -1.69
N SER A 14 5.01 15.05 -2.56
CA SER A 14 5.09 14.76 -3.99
C SER A 14 6.14 15.65 -4.67
N ARG A 15 6.77 15.13 -5.73
CA ARG A 15 7.59 15.87 -6.70
C ARG A 15 6.80 15.93 -8.01
N ASP A 16 7.13 16.91 -8.87
CA ASP A 16 6.47 16.98 -10.18
C ASP A 16 6.74 15.74 -11.04
N SER A 17 7.94 15.15 -10.92
CA SER A 17 8.30 13.90 -11.60
C SER A 17 7.43 12.70 -11.18
N ASP A 18 6.89 12.68 -9.96
CA ASP A 18 6.06 11.58 -9.49
C ASP A 18 4.73 11.49 -10.25
N HIS A 19 4.25 12.61 -10.79
CA HIS A 19 3.03 12.62 -11.60
C HIS A 19 3.21 11.86 -12.92
N GLU A 20 4.39 11.95 -13.53
CA GLU A 20 4.72 11.18 -14.73
C GLU A 20 4.80 9.68 -14.43
N ASP A 21 5.38 9.32 -13.28
CA ASP A 21 5.40 7.94 -12.82
C ASP A 21 3.98 7.42 -12.58
N HIS A 22 3.14 8.20 -11.88
CA HIS A 22 1.75 7.82 -11.64
C HIS A 22 0.96 7.65 -12.92
N PHE A 23 1.11 8.56 -13.89
CA PHE A 23 0.46 8.43 -15.20
C PHE A 23 0.90 7.16 -15.92
N ARG A 24 2.20 6.88 -15.94
CA ARG A 24 2.75 5.66 -16.53
C ARG A 24 2.19 4.42 -15.84
N TRP A 25 2.20 4.39 -14.50
CA TRP A 25 1.73 3.26 -13.71
C TRP A 25 0.25 2.95 -13.89
N LEU A 26 -0.60 3.97 -14.00
CA LEU A 26 -2.03 3.78 -14.26
C LEU A 26 -2.30 3.12 -15.63
N ASN A 27 -1.31 3.11 -16.51
CA ASN A 27 -1.36 2.49 -17.83
C ASN A 27 -0.58 1.16 -17.92
N LEU A 28 -0.18 0.58 -16.78
CA LEU A 28 0.43 -0.76 -16.71
C LEU A 28 -0.63 -1.80 -16.36
N GLU A 29 -0.95 -2.69 -17.30
CA GLU A 29 -2.00 -3.70 -17.14
C GLU A 29 -1.68 -4.71 -16.03
N GLU A 30 -0.43 -5.20 -15.96
CA GLU A 30 -0.09 -6.31 -15.07
C GLU A 30 -0.29 -5.96 -13.58
N TRP A 31 0.19 -4.80 -13.10
CA TRP A 31 -0.03 -4.47 -11.70
C TRP A 31 -1.50 -4.15 -11.42
N LYS A 32 -2.24 -3.57 -12.41
CA LYS A 32 -3.68 -3.30 -12.28
C LYS A 32 -4.48 -4.57 -12.10
N TYR A 33 -4.09 -5.65 -12.75
CA TYR A 33 -4.70 -6.95 -12.53
C TYR A 33 -4.62 -7.40 -11.06
N TYR A 34 -3.48 -7.18 -10.38
CA TYR A 34 -3.35 -7.53 -8.96
C TYR A 34 -4.07 -6.57 -8.02
N ASP A 35 -4.29 -5.32 -8.44
CA ASP A 35 -5.05 -4.30 -7.71
C ASP A 35 -6.58 -4.53 -7.83
N GLN A 36 -7.05 -4.81 -9.05
CA GLN A 36 -8.47 -4.98 -9.36
C GLN A 36 -8.69 -6.22 -10.26
N PRO A 37 -8.54 -7.43 -9.72
CA PRO A 37 -8.55 -8.66 -10.52
C PRO A 37 -9.90 -8.98 -11.17
N ASP A 38 -10.98 -8.40 -10.69
CA ASP A 38 -12.35 -8.56 -11.16
C ASP A 38 -12.76 -7.57 -12.26
N LYS A 39 -11.86 -6.63 -12.61
CA LYS A 39 -12.16 -5.60 -13.59
C LYS A 39 -11.25 -5.71 -14.81
N PRO A 40 -11.80 -5.55 -16.01
CA PRO A 40 -10.99 -5.40 -17.22
C PRO A 40 -10.04 -4.21 -17.09
N PHE A 41 -8.83 -4.36 -17.61
CA PHE A 41 -7.90 -3.24 -17.65
C PHE A 41 -8.43 -2.12 -18.54
N VAL A 42 -8.42 -0.91 -18.00
CA VAL A 42 -8.69 0.32 -18.75
C VAL A 42 -7.60 1.32 -18.37
N GLY A 43 -6.81 1.72 -19.36
CA GLY A 43 -5.84 2.80 -19.20
C GLY A 43 -6.52 4.16 -19.04
N ILE A 44 -5.74 5.16 -18.63
CA ILE A 44 -6.20 6.54 -18.48
C ILE A 44 -5.54 7.44 -19.54
N SER A 45 -6.29 8.35 -20.15
CA SER A 45 -5.73 9.38 -21.04
C SER A 45 -4.99 10.44 -20.24
N ARG A 46 -4.06 11.15 -20.88
CA ARG A 46 -3.37 12.28 -20.26
C ARG A 46 -4.36 13.36 -19.78
N GLU A 47 -5.33 13.69 -20.61
CA GLU A 47 -6.34 14.71 -20.30
C GLU A 47 -7.14 14.34 -19.03
N GLU A 48 -7.58 13.11 -18.93
CA GLU A 48 -8.32 12.63 -17.76
C GLU A 48 -7.43 12.59 -16.50
N PHE A 49 -6.17 12.16 -16.66
CA PHE A 49 -5.20 12.17 -15.56
C PHE A 49 -4.94 13.59 -15.03
N ASP A 50 -4.68 14.54 -15.92
CA ASP A 50 -4.39 15.93 -15.55
C ASP A 50 -5.61 16.57 -14.86
N LYS A 51 -6.84 16.29 -15.33
CA LYS A 51 -8.06 16.70 -14.67
C LYS A 51 -8.19 16.15 -13.25
N GLN A 52 -7.96 14.84 -13.07
CA GLN A 52 -7.99 14.21 -11.73
C GLN A 52 -6.93 14.77 -10.79
N LEU A 53 -5.75 15.10 -11.32
CA LEU A 53 -4.67 15.72 -10.56
C LEU A 53 -5.07 17.10 -10.06
N GLU A 54 -5.68 17.93 -10.91
CA GLU A 54 -6.16 19.27 -10.53
C GLU A 54 -7.29 19.21 -9.50
N GLU A 55 -8.23 18.28 -9.67
CA GLU A 55 -9.29 18.04 -8.69
C GLU A 55 -8.75 17.63 -7.32
N ARG A 56 -7.67 16.84 -7.27
CA ARG A 56 -6.99 16.48 -6.02
C ARG A 56 -6.31 17.69 -5.38
N ARG A 57 -5.62 18.51 -6.16
CA ARG A 57 -4.94 19.73 -5.69
C ARG A 57 -5.90 20.75 -5.11
N SER A 58 -7.13 20.80 -5.62
CA SER A 58 -8.16 21.74 -5.16
C SER A 58 -8.90 21.30 -3.90
N ARG A 59 -8.71 20.05 -3.42
CA ARG A 59 -9.34 19.57 -2.19
C ARG A 59 -8.66 20.17 -0.96
N PRO A 60 -9.47 20.64 0.03
CA PRO A 60 -8.90 21.11 1.30
C PRO A 60 -8.14 19.97 2.00
N GLU A 61 -7.02 20.31 2.65
CA GLU A 61 -6.33 19.37 3.53
C GLU A 61 -7.14 19.18 4.82
N GLU A 62 -7.38 17.93 5.19
CA GLU A 62 -7.99 17.59 6.48
C GLU A 62 -6.89 17.46 7.55
N PRO A 63 -7.14 17.92 8.79
CA PRO A 63 -6.14 17.84 9.87
C PRO A 63 -5.71 16.40 10.19
N THR A 64 -6.65 15.46 10.15
CA THR A 64 -6.40 14.02 10.32
C THR A 64 -7.12 13.27 9.22
N PRO A 65 -6.49 13.10 8.05
CA PRO A 65 -7.16 12.44 6.95
C PRO A 65 -7.41 10.95 7.27
N ILE A 66 -8.59 10.46 6.89
CA ILE A 66 -8.93 9.03 7.00
C ILE A 66 -8.06 8.13 6.14
N SER A 67 -7.30 8.72 5.23
CA SER A 67 -6.28 8.05 4.41
C SER A 67 -5.15 9.00 4.07
N LYS A 68 -3.92 8.51 4.10
CA LYS A 68 -2.73 9.27 3.72
C LYS A 68 -1.71 8.37 3.05
N GLY A 69 -1.06 8.88 2.00
CA GLY A 69 -0.06 8.16 1.23
C GLY A 69 1.35 8.75 1.35
N TRP A 70 2.34 7.90 1.18
CA TRP A 70 3.76 8.23 1.05
C TRP A 70 4.30 7.65 -0.24
N HIS A 71 5.13 8.42 -0.91
CA HIS A 71 5.94 7.96 -2.03
C HIS A 71 7.06 7.06 -1.51
N ILE A 72 7.35 5.98 -2.21
CA ILE A 72 8.45 5.07 -1.91
C ILE A 72 9.58 5.38 -2.87
N ASP A 73 10.66 5.95 -2.36
CA ASP A 73 11.91 6.09 -3.10
C ASP A 73 12.90 5.00 -2.66
N THR A 74 13.73 4.48 -3.54
CA THR A 74 14.91 3.71 -3.13
C THR A 74 15.92 4.63 -2.45
N THR A 75 16.89 4.07 -1.73
CA THR A 75 17.99 4.85 -1.14
C THR A 75 18.84 5.58 -2.18
N GLU A 76 18.76 5.17 -3.46
CA GLU A 76 19.39 5.82 -4.60
C GLU A 76 18.53 6.96 -5.20
N GLY A 77 17.33 7.18 -4.66
CA GLY A 77 16.42 8.26 -5.05
C GLY A 77 15.46 7.93 -6.19
N GLN A 78 15.39 6.66 -6.63
CA GLN A 78 14.42 6.23 -7.63
C GLN A 78 13.03 6.10 -6.99
N HIS A 79 12.01 6.76 -7.55
CA HIS A 79 10.62 6.60 -7.17
C HIS A 79 10.08 5.27 -7.70
N VAL A 80 9.62 4.39 -6.81
CA VAL A 80 9.24 3.00 -7.15
C VAL A 80 7.81 2.63 -6.79
N GLY A 81 7.10 3.48 -6.06
CA GLY A 81 5.73 3.17 -5.66
C GLY A 81 5.16 4.09 -4.61
N VAL A 82 4.05 3.65 -4.05
CA VAL A 82 3.32 4.36 -3.00
C VAL A 82 2.88 3.37 -1.92
N VAL A 83 2.96 3.78 -0.66
CA VAL A 83 2.36 3.08 0.48
C VAL A 83 1.41 4.04 1.20
N ASN A 84 0.30 3.55 1.69
CA ASN A 84 -0.70 4.39 2.35
C ASN A 84 -1.39 3.67 3.50
N TYR A 85 -1.94 4.43 4.42
CA TYR A 85 -3.02 3.94 5.27
C TYR A 85 -4.37 4.46 4.76
N TYR A 86 -5.43 3.75 5.09
CA TYR A 86 -6.81 4.10 4.74
C TYR A 86 -7.78 3.51 5.77
N GLN A 87 -9.03 3.98 5.75
CA GLN A 87 -10.07 3.56 6.69
C GLN A 87 -9.62 3.68 8.16
N LEU A 88 -9.04 4.83 8.50
CA LEU A 88 -8.67 5.12 9.89
C LEU A 88 -9.93 5.15 10.75
N ASP A 89 -9.94 4.31 11.77
CA ASP A 89 -10.94 4.25 12.83
C ASP A 89 -10.28 4.70 14.14
N GLU A 90 -10.47 5.96 14.49
CA GLU A 90 -9.86 6.56 15.69
C GLU A 90 -10.41 5.95 16.98
N GLN A 91 -11.67 5.51 16.99
CA GLN A 91 -12.28 4.89 18.17
C GLN A 91 -11.74 3.49 18.39
N ALA A 92 -11.64 2.68 17.34
CA ALA A 92 -11.04 1.34 17.40
C ALA A 92 -9.49 1.40 17.40
N LYS A 93 -8.89 2.59 17.23
CA LYS A 93 -7.43 2.77 17.06
C LYS A 93 -6.84 1.82 16.02
N ARG A 94 -7.45 1.79 14.85
CA ARG A 94 -7.12 0.85 13.77
C ARG A 94 -7.12 1.54 12.42
N ALA A 95 -6.24 1.08 11.52
CA ALA A 95 -6.25 1.46 10.12
C ALA A 95 -5.87 0.28 9.22
N TYR A 96 -6.17 0.39 7.94
CA TYR A 96 -5.65 -0.51 6.92
C TYR A 96 -4.43 0.12 6.25
N VAL A 97 -3.48 -0.71 5.82
CA VAL A 97 -2.36 -0.30 4.97
C VAL A 97 -2.46 -0.95 3.60
N GLY A 98 -2.09 -0.18 2.59
CA GLY A 98 -2.00 -0.63 1.20
C GLY A 98 -0.66 -0.22 0.60
N ILE A 99 -0.22 -0.95 -0.41
CA ILE A 99 1.02 -0.67 -1.12
C ILE A 99 0.87 -0.96 -2.61
N SER A 100 1.46 -0.10 -3.42
CA SER A 100 1.58 -0.29 -4.86
C SER A 100 3.04 -0.14 -5.28
N LEU A 101 3.59 -1.20 -5.88
CA LEU A 101 4.87 -1.21 -6.60
C LEU A 101 4.56 -1.66 -8.03
N PRO A 102 4.22 -0.72 -8.93
CA PRO A 102 3.65 -1.06 -10.22
C PRO A 102 4.61 -1.71 -11.21
N GLU A 103 5.91 -1.43 -11.09
CA GLU A 103 6.91 -1.91 -12.03
C GLU A 103 7.51 -3.25 -11.58
N GLU A 104 7.46 -4.24 -12.47
CA GLU A 104 7.91 -5.60 -12.19
C GLU A 104 9.38 -5.68 -11.78
N GLU A 105 10.21 -4.80 -12.32
CA GLU A 105 11.63 -4.70 -12.02
C GLU A 105 11.90 -4.36 -10.54
N THR A 106 10.91 -3.81 -9.85
CA THR A 106 11.01 -3.46 -8.42
C THR A 106 10.63 -4.61 -7.49
N TRP A 107 10.01 -5.68 -8.04
CA TRP A 107 9.52 -6.80 -7.26
C TRP A 107 10.62 -7.71 -6.75
N GLY A 108 10.40 -8.36 -5.63
CA GLY A 108 11.34 -9.32 -5.04
C GLY A 108 12.57 -8.72 -4.35
N LYS A 109 12.76 -7.40 -4.43
CA LYS A 109 13.92 -6.69 -3.84
C LYS A 109 13.76 -6.31 -2.36
N GLY A 110 12.62 -6.62 -1.76
CA GLY A 110 12.33 -6.30 -0.36
C GLY A 110 11.76 -4.89 -0.12
N TYR A 111 11.64 -4.06 -1.15
CA TYR A 111 11.13 -2.68 -1.04
C TYR A 111 9.75 -2.62 -0.41
N GLY A 112 8.83 -3.49 -0.86
CA GLY A 112 7.46 -3.52 -0.34
C GLY A 112 7.39 -3.88 1.13
N THR A 113 8.13 -4.91 1.55
CA THR A 113 8.16 -5.33 2.95
C THR A 113 8.71 -4.24 3.85
N GLU A 114 9.82 -3.60 3.45
CA GLU A 114 10.41 -2.52 4.24
C GLU A 114 9.50 -1.29 4.29
N ALA A 115 8.89 -0.89 3.17
CA ALA A 115 7.94 0.23 3.12
C ALA A 115 6.73 0.01 4.03
N VAL A 116 6.14 -1.19 4.00
CA VAL A 116 5.02 -1.55 4.88
C VAL A 116 5.45 -1.51 6.34
N ARG A 117 6.61 -2.08 6.69
CA ARG A 117 7.12 -2.05 8.08
C ARG A 117 7.40 -0.65 8.59
N LEU A 118 7.96 0.24 7.77
CA LEU A 118 8.18 1.65 8.13
C LEU A 118 6.85 2.35 8.41
N LEU A 119 5.84 2.14 7.56
CA LEU A 119 4.53 2.73 7.78
C LEU A 119 3.83 2.16 9.01
N VAL A 120 3.89 0.85 9.23
CA VAL A 120 3.31 0.19 10.42
C VAL A 120 3.95 0.73 11.71
N GLY A 121 5.29 0.87 11.75
CA GLY A 121 5.98 1.50 12.86
C GLY A 121 5.47 2.91 13.13
N TYR A 122 5.38 3.75 12.10
CA TYR A 122 4.81 5.09 12.21
C TYR A 122 3.37 5.10 12.76
N LEU A 123 2.52 4.19 12.28
CA LEU A 123 1.13 4.11 12.74
C LEU A 123 1.03 3.70 14.21
N PHE A 124 1.91 2.83 14.68
CA PHE A 124 1.96 2.46 16.09
C PHE A 124 2.58 3.54 16.96
N ASP A 125 3.70 4.13 16.54
CA ASP A 125 4.49 5.02 17.41
C ASP A 125 3.93 6.44 17.44
N GLU A 126 3.58 7.00 16.26
CA GLU A 126 3.16 8.39 16.13
C GLU A 126 1.63 8.57 16.17
N MET A 127 0.87 7.59 15.65
CA MET A 127 -0.59 7.65 15.65
C MET A 127 -1.24 6.82 16.75
N GLU A 128 -0.43 6.16 17.58
CA GLU A 128 -0.86 5.38 18.75
C GLU A 128 -1.94 4.32 18.43
N LEU A 129 -1.96 3.80 17.20
CA LEU A 129 -2.88 2.74 16.83
C LEU A 129 -2.62 1.47 17.66
N GLN A 130 -3.64 0.64 17.80
CA GLN A 130 -3.55 -0.65 18.49
C GLN A 130 -3.55 -1.83 17.52
N GLU A 131 -4.04 -1.62 16.31
CA GLU A 131 -4.14 -2.65 15.28
C GLU A 131 -3.90 -2.03 13.91
N VAL A 132 -3.13 -2.71 13.07
CA VAL A 132 -2.99 -2.39 11.65
C VAL A 132 -3.42 -3.61 10.85
N ARG A 133 -4.21 -3.38 9.80
CA ARG A 133 -4.70 -4.41 8.90
C ARG A 133 -4.22 -4.19 7.48
N THR A 134 -4.23 -5.26 6.71
CA THR A 134 -4.11 -5.19 5.25
C THR A 134 -4.95 -6.30 4.63
N ALA A 135 -5.37 -6.10 3.39
CA ALA A 135 -6.15 -7.10 2.68
C ALA A 135 -5.71 -7.21 1.23
N THR A 136 -5.83 -8.42 0.71
CA THR A 136 -5.59 -8.70 -0.70
C THR A 136 -6.44 -9.91 -1.12
N TRP A 137 -6.26 -10.42 -2.31
CA TRP A 137 -6.83 -11.69 -2.74
C TRP A 137 -5.74 -12.77 -2.84
N THR A 138 -6.14 -14.02 -2.73
CA THR A 138 -5.21 -15.16 -2.61
C THR A 138 -4.32 -15.38 -3.84
N GLY A 139 -4.71 -14.88 -5.01
CA GLY A 139 -3.88 -14.90 -6.22
C GLY A 139 -2.76 -13.86 -6.23
N ASN A 140 -2.85 -12.80 -5.43
CA ASN A 140 -1.77 -11.82 -5.29
C ASN A 140 -0.69 -12.35 -4.33
N LYS A 141 0.05 -13.37 -4.77
CA LYS A 141 1.08 -14.05 -3.97
C LYS A 141 2.17 -13.10 -3.46
N ARG A 142 2.44 -12.01 -4.18
CA ARG A 142 3.43 -11.00 -3.75
C ARG A 142 2.95 -10.24 -2.53
N MET A 143 1.69 -9.77 -2.55
CA MET A 143 1.13 -9.06 -1.40
C MET A 143 0.95 -9.98 -0.20
N VAL A 144 0.51 -11.23 -0.41
CA VAL A 144 0.44 -12.25 0.65
C VAL A 144 1.80 -12.39 1.34
N ARG A 145 2.88 -12.63 0.57
CA ARG A 145 4.24 -12.75 1.11
C ARG A 145 4.75 -11.45 1.75
N CYS A 146 4.34 -10.30 1.23
CA CYS A 146 4.69 -9.00 1.82
C CYS A 146 4.06 -8.87 3.21
N ALA A 147 2.78 -9.16 3.36
CA ALA A 147 2.08 -9.13 4.64
C ALA A 147 2.73 -10.09 5.65
N GLU A 148 2.93 -11.36 5.29
CA GLU A 148 3.57 -12.38 6.14
C GLU A 148 4.97 -11.94 6.61
N LYS A 149 5.82 -11.45 5.68
CA LYS A 149 7.18 -10.96 6.00
C LYS A 149 7.18 -9.67 6.82
N SER A 150 6.10 -8.91 6.78
CA SER A 150 5.92 -7.73 7.61
C SER A 150 5.39 -8.03 9.00
N GLY A 151 5.14 -9.32 9.30
CA GLY A 151 4.71 -9.79 10.62
C GLY A 151 3.20 -9.86 10.80
N PHE A 152 2.41 -9.68 9.75
CA PHE A 152 0.97 -9.81 9.82
C PHE A 152 0.54 -11.29 9.83
N GLU A 153 -0.54 -11.56 10.55
CA GLU A 153 -1.20 -12.87 10.59
C GLU A 153 -2.55 -12.83 9.87
N VAL A 154 -2.95 -13.96 9.29
CA VAL A 154 -4.25 -14.10 8.63
C VAL A 154 -5.35 -14.10 9.68
N VAL A 155 -6.31 -13.19 9.55
CA VAL A 155 -7.46 -13.09 10.45
C VAL A 155 -8.79 -13.47 9.80
N ALA A 156 -8.88 -13.38 8.47
CA ALA A 156 -10.09 -13.79 7.75
C ALA A 156 -9.78 -14.23 6.31
N ARG A 157 -10.63 -15.12 5.82
CA ARG A 157 -10.77 -15.47 4.40
C ARG A 157 -12.23 -15.41 4.04
N MET A 158 -12.56 -14.76 2.93
CA MET A 158 -13.92 -14.49 2.51
C MET A 158 -14.06 -14.66 1.01
N PRO A 159 -15.17 -15.22 0.52
CA PRO A 159 -15.47 -15.21 -0.90
C PRO A 159 -15.45 -13.77 -1.44
N HIS A 160 -14.91 -13.58 -2.64
CA HIS A 160 -15.01 -12.30 -3.33
C HIS A 160 -16.35 -12.24 -4.09
N PRO A 161 -17.06 -11.08 -4.09
CA PRO A 161 -18.35 -10.97 -4.78
C PRO A 161 -18.33 -11.34 -6.27
N ALA A 162 -17.22 -11.12 -6.95
CA ALA A 162 -17.06 -11.47 -8.36
C ALA A 162 -16.77 -12.96 -8.60
N GLU A 163 -16.48 -13.75 -7.56
CA GLU A 163 -16.10 -15.17 -7.61
C GLU A 163 -14.85 -15.49 -8.44
N PHE A 164 -14.70 -14.90 -9.63
CA PHE A 164 -13.58 -15.12 -10.54
C PHE A 164 -12.96 -13.81 -11.01
N SER A 165 -11.65 -13.84 -11.23
CA SER A 165 -10.93 -12.77 -11.89
C SER A 165 -11.25 -12.70 -13.38
N VAL A 166 -10.87 -11.60 -14.02
CA VAL A 166 -10.97 -11.48 -15.50
C VAL A 166 -10.12 -12.50 -16.27
N ARG A 167 -9.16 -13.15 -15.58
CA ARG A 167 -8.31 -14.23 -16.11
C ARG A 167 -8.84 -15.63 -15.74
N GLY A 168 -10.03 -15.71 -15.11
CA GLY A 168 -10.66 -16.96 -14.72
C GLY A 168 -10.13 -17.62 -13.46
N GLU A 169 -9.30 -16.92 -12.65
CA GLU A 169 -8.83 -17.44 -11.39
C GLU A 169 -9.86 -17.22 -10.29
N PRO A 170 -10.08 -18.18 -9.37
CA PRO A 170 -10.97 -17.99 -8.23
C PRO A 170 -10.50 -16.84 -7.35
N LEU A 171 -11.43 -15.99 -6.95
CA LEU A 171 -11.18 -14.86 -6.07
C LEU A 171 -11.62 -15.17 -4.64
N GLU A 172 -10.66 -15.20 -3.74
CA GLU A 172 -10.88 -15.24 -2.30
C GLU A 172 -10.14 -14.05 -1.68
N ARG A 173 -10.87 -13.22 -0.93
CA ARG A 173 -10.27 -12.15 -0.15
C ARG A 173 -9.60 -12.73 1.08
N ILE A 174 -8.37 -12.33 1.32
CA ILE A 174 -7.62 -12.64 2.52
C ILE A 174 -7.31 -11.36 3.28
N GLU A 175 -7.60 -11.35 4.57
CA GLU A 175 -7.36 -10.24 5.47
C GLU A 175 -6.33 -10.61 6.51
N PHE A 176 -5.42 -9.69 6.77
CA PHE A 176 -4.32 -9.83 7.70
C PHE A 176 -4.38 -8.74 8.75
N SER A 177 -3.88 -9.03 9.94
CA SER A 177 -3.78 -8.08 11.04
C SER A 177 -2.45 -8.23 11.76
N ILE A 178 -1.99 -7.14 12.36
CA ILE A 178 -0.91 -7.13 13.35
C ILE A 178 -1.31 -6.20 14.49
N SER A 179 -1.18 -6.67 15.73
CA SER A 179 -1.39 -5.84 16.91
C SER A 179 -0.13 -5.07 17.29
N ARG A 180 -0.28 -3.97 18.05
CA ARG A 180 0.86 -3.24 18.64
C ARG A 180 1.72 -4.17 19.49
N ALA A 181 1.10 -5.07 20.27
CA ALA A 181 1.83 -5.99 21.15
C ALA A 181 2.71 -6.96 20.34
N ASP A 182 2.16 -7.55 19.28
CA ASP A 182 2.90 -8.47 18.41
C ASP A 182 4.02 -7.75 17.64
N TRP A 183 3.75 -6.52 17.20
CA TRP A 183 4.75 -5.66 16.58
C TRP A 183 5.93 -5.38 17.51
N SER A 184 5.66 -4.98 18.76
CA SER A 184 6.71 -4.71 19.76
C SER A 184 7.51 -5.98 20.06
N ALA A 185 6.86 -7.11 20.27
CA ALA A 185 7.54 -8.39 20.50
C ALA A 185 8.47 -8.83 19.36
N GLN A 186 8.09 -8.54 18.11
CA GLN A 186 8.92 -8.85 16.93
C GLN A 186 10.13 -7.91 16.76
N ASN A 187 10.08 -6.69 17.30
CA ASN A 187 11.13 -5.68 17.14
C ASN A 187 12.03 -5.54 18.37
N ASP A 188 11.54 -5.89 19.57
CA ASP A 188 12.33 -5.83 20.82
C ASP A 188 13.27 -7.05 20.98
N GLY A 189 13.06 -8.13 20.23
CA GLY A 189 13.89 -9.35 20.26
C GLY A 189 15.21 -9.27 19.50
N GLY A 190 15.61 -8.10 18.99
CA GLY A 190 16.79 -7.88 18.12
C GLY A 190 17.87 -6.98 18.73
N ALA A 191 17.89 -6.77 20.07
CA ALA A 191 18.92 -6.00 20.75
C ALA A 191 19.97 -6.91 21.38
#